data_4e285a7995bb91ac993b21b7f77314d9
#
_entry.id   4e285a7995bb91ac993b21b7f77314d9
#
_cell.length_a   1.000
_cell.length_b   1.000
_cell.length_c   1.000
_cell.angle_alpha   90.00
_cell.angle_beta   90.00
_cell.angle_gamma   90.00
#
_symmetry.space_group_name_H-M   'P 1'
#
loop_
_entity.id
_entity.type
_entity.pdbx_description
1 polymer ?
#
loop_
_entity_poly.entity_id
_entity_poly.type
_entity_poly.pdbx_seq_one_letter_code
_entity_poly.pdbx_strand_id
1 'polypeptide(L)'
;AVVGAFAEIPLAAWKLQLDINLSGVIFGCHHFVPRLRKNPGGGYILNVASSAGIATAPTMAPYNVTKAGVIALSETLYTELAPARIHVTALCPTFFRTNIHTRAQAFGADTGKKTDRLITESKWSAEEIAVHAIDGLLAKQLYVIPQLDGKIAWRAKRMLGQGFYQGLGFLVKRGVFGKV
;
A
#
# COMPACT_ATOMS: atom_id res chain seq x y z
N ALA A 1 -9.45 -1.27 5.97
CA ALA A 1 -8.49 -2.39 5.86
C ALA A 1 -9.07 -3.66 6.48
N VAL A 2 -8.63 -4.83 5.98
CA VAL A 2 -8.97 -6.14 6.57
C VAL A 2 -7.69 -6.73 7.17
N VAL A 3 -7.74 -7.07 8.46
CA VAL A 3 -6.62 -7.62 9.23
C VAL A 3 -7.05 -8.85 10.03
N GLY A 4 -6.16 -9.84 10.17
CA GLY A 4 -6.42 -11.09 10.89
C GLY A 4 -5.49 -12.20 10.41
N ALA A 5 -5.49 -13.35 11.11
CA ALA A 5 -4.84 -14.55 10.63
C ALA A 5 -5.50 -15.03 9.32
N PHE A 6 -4.71 -15.52 8.38
CA PHE A 6 -5.20 -15.83 7.02
C PHE A 6 -6.45 -16.72 7.01
N ALA A 7 -6.44 -17.78 7.82
CA ALA A 7 -7.54 -18.74 7.89
C ALA A 7 -8.81 -18.21 8.57
N GLU A 8 -8.70 -17.12 9.35
CA GLU A 8 -9.85 -16.53 10.08
C GLU A 8 -10.59 -15.48 9.24
N ILE A 9 -10.00 -15.04 8.12
CA ILE A 9 -10.60 -13.98 7.29
C ILE A 9 -11.60 -14.59 6.31
N PRO A 10 -12.91 -14.26 6.42
CA PRO A 10 -13.92 -14.78 5.50
C PRO A 10 -13.67 -14.32 4.07
N LEU A 11 -14.01 -15.17 3.07
CA LEU A 11 -13.89 -14.82 1.65
C LEU A 11 -14.69 -13.57 1.26
N ALA A 12 -15.80 -13.30 1.94
CA ALA A 12 -16.57 -12.07 1.73
C ALA A 12 -15.77 -10.80 2.07
N ALA A 13 -14.95 -10.84 3.14
CA ALA A 13 -14.07 -9.73 3.51
C ALA A 13 -12.92 -9.57 2.52
N TRP A 14 -12.38 -10.69 2.00
CA TRP A 14 -11.42 -10.68 0.90
C TRP A 14 -11.99 -10.00 -0.34
N LYS A 15 -13.20 -10.42 -0.76
CA LYS A 15 -13.85 -9.85 -1.94
C LYS A 15 -14.06 -8.34 -1.78
N LEU A 16 -14.62 -7.91 -0.64
CA LEU A 16 -14.82 -6.49 -0.35
C LEU A 16 -13.52 -5.69 -0.42
N GLN A 17 -12.44 -6.22 0.16
CA GLN A 17 -11.13 -5.57 0.15
C GLN A 17 -10.56 -5.46 -1.27
N LEU A 18 -10.69 -6.50 -2.10
CA LEU A 18 -10.28 -6.51 -3.50
C LEU A 18 -11.07 -5.50 -4.32
N ASP A 19 -12.40 -5.51 -4.17
CA ASP A 19 -13.29 -4.62 -4.93
C ASP A 19 -13.00 -3.15 -4.64
N ILE A 20 -12.81 -2.79 -3.38
CA ILE A 20 -12.55 -1.38 -3.00
C ILE A 20 -11.11 -0.97 -3.34
N ASN A 21 -10.11 -1.72 -2.85
CA ASN A 21 -8.74 -1.23 -2.84
C ASN A 21 -7.97 -1.52 -4.14
N LEU A 22 -8.38 -2.50 -4.93
CA LEU A 22 -7.73 -2.85 -6.18
C LEU A 22 -8.61 -2.53 -7.38
N SER A 23 -9.81 -3.12 -7.46
CA SER A 23 -10.71 -2.91 -8.60
C SER A 23 -11.09 -1.43 -8.75
N GLY A 24 -11.32 -0.72 -7.64
CA GLY A 24 -11.58 0.73 -7.68
C GLY A 24 -10.45 1.53 -8.31
N VAL A 25 -9.18 1.18 -8.02
CA VAL A 25 -8.01 1.83 -8.62
C VAL A 25 -7.90 1.47 -10.11
N ILE A 26 -8.12 0.19 -10.47
CA ILE A 26 -8.12 -0.26 -11.86
C ILE A 26 -9.18 0.50 -12.66
N PHE A 27 -10.41 0.60 -12.16
CA PHE A 27 -11.49 1.32 -12.83
C PHE A 27 -11.17 2.81 -12.99
N GLY A 28 -10.60 3.44 -11.95
CA GLY A 28 -10.11 4.81 -12.03
C GLY A 28 -9.10 4.98 -13.18
N CYS A 29 -8.05 4.18 -13.18
CA CYS A 29 -7.04 4.22 -14.24
C CYS A 29 -7.66 3.94 -15.62
N HIS A 30 -8.52 2.91 -15.74
CA HIS A 30 -9.18 2.53 -16.99
C HIS A 30 -9.98 3.69 -17.61
N HIS A 31 -10.71 4.43 -16.80
CA HIS A 31 -11.55 5.53 -17.28
C HIS A 31 -10.79 6.84 -17.50
N PHE A 32 -9.74 7.11 -16.72
CA PHE A 32 -9.00 8.37 -16.83
C PHE A 32 -7.85 8.34 -17.83
N VAL A 33 -7.17 7.21 -18.03
CA VAL A 33 -6.05 7.09 -18.99
C VAL A 33 -6.45 7.53 -20.41
N PRO A 34 -7.58 7.11 -20.99
CA PRO A 34 -7.97 7.56 -22.32
C PRO A 34 -8.21 9.09 -22.42
N ARG A 35 -8.65 9.70 -21.31
CA ARG A 35 -8.84 11.17 -21.23
C ARG A 35 -7.51 11.90 -21.15
N LEU A 36 -6.59 11.41 -20.32
CA LEU A 36 -5.24 11.97 -20.18
C LEU A 36 -4.45 11.87 -21.49
N ARG A 37 -4.61 10.79 -22.25
CA ARG A 37 -3.98 10.63 -23.58
C ARG A 37 -4.42 11.68 -24.61
N LYS A 38 -5.60 12.27 -24.44
CA LYS A 38 -6.08 13.35 -25.32
C LYS A 38 -5.48 14.72 -24.97
N ASN A 39 -4.84 14.85 -23.81
CA ASN A 39 -4.19 16.08 -23.39
C ASN A 39 -2.81 16.17 -24.04
N PRO A 40 -2.52 17.18 -24.93
CA PRO A 40 -1.21 17.36 -25.55
C PRO A 40 -0.06 17.52 -24.55
N GLY A 41 -0.34 18.03 -23.35
CA GLY A 41 0.61 18.18 -22.26
C GLY A 41 0.91 16.90 -21.48
N GLY A 42 0.19 15.80 -21.76
CA GLY A 42 0.24 14.58 -20.95
C GLY A 42 -0.54 14.71 -19.65
N GLY A 43 -0.08 14.10 -18.57
CA GLY A 43 -0.78 14.16 -17.29
C GLY A 43 -0.07 13.41 -16.17
N TYR A 44 -0.75 13.32 -15.03
CA TYR A 44 -0.24 12.67 -13.84
C TYR A 44 -1.27 11.72 -13.24
N ILE A 45 -0.81 10.56 -12.77
CA ILE A 45 -1.60 9.58 -12.03
C ILE A 45 -0.88 9.29 -10.71
N LEU A 46 -1.57 9.53 -9.59
CA LEU A 46 -1.11 9.18 -8.26
C LEU A 46 -1.98 8.03 -7.72
N ASN A 47 -1.41 6.84 -7.64
CA ASN A 47 -2.06 5.68 -7.06
C ASN A 47 -1.63 5.51 -5.59
N VAL A 48 -2.61 5.49 -4.68
CA VAL A 48 -2.35 5.32 -3.25
C VAL A 48 -2.22 3.83 -2.92
N ALA A 49 -0.98 3.35 -2.92
CA ALA A 49 -0.61 2.00 -2.49
C ALA A 49 -0.39 1.95 -0.95
N SER A 50 0.66 1.31 -0.50
CA SER A 50 1.13 1.24 0.89
C SER A 50 2.47 0.51 0.95
N SER A 51 3.27 0.73 1.99
CA SER A 51 4.40 -0.13 2.35
C SER A 51 3.99 -1.60 2.59
N ALA A 52 2.73 -1.85 2.92
CA ALA A 52 2.15 -3.19 3.04
C ALA A 52 2.18 -3.96 1.70
N GLY A 53 2.07 -3.28 0.56
CA GLY A 53 2.26 -3.89 -0.76
C GLY A 53 3.72 -4.22 -1.07
N ILE A 54 4.65 -3.61 -0.36
CA ILE A 54 6.10 -3.85 -0.49
C ILE A 54 6.57 -4.92 0.48
N ALA A 55 6.38 -4.71 1.78
CA ALA A 55 6.95 -5.55 2.85
C ALA A 55 6.06 -6.72 3.27
N THR A 56 4.79 -6.72 2.89
CA THR A 56 3.81 -7.80 3.13
C THR A 56 3.80 -8.29 4.58
N ALA A 57 3.45 -7.39 5.51
CA ALA A 57 3.41 -7.69 6.94
C ALA A 57 2.44 -8.86 7.27
N PRO A 58 2.77 -9.74 8.24
CA PRO A 58 1.87 -10.78 8.72
C PRO A 58 0.50 -10.22 9.16
N THR A 59 -0.52 -11.06 9.14
CA THR A 59 -1.91 -10.74 9.55
C THR A 59 -2.63 -9.69 8.71
N MET A 60 -2.09 -9.31 7.56
CA MET A 60 -2.66 -8.30 6.66
C MET A 60 -2.82 -8.81 5.22
N ALA A 61 -3.01 -10.13 5.03
CA ALA A 61 -2.96 -10.74 3.70
C ALA A 61 -3.87 -10.07 2.65
N PRO A 62 -5.18 -9.80 2.88
CA PRO A 62 -6.03 -9.13 1.88
C PRO A 62 -5.53 -7.72 1.54
N TYR A 63 -5.09 -6.98 2.56
CA TYR A 63 -4.56 -5.64 2.38
C TYR A 63 -3.24 -5.65 1.60
N ASN A 64 -2.31 -6.54 1.96
CA ASN A 64 -1.03 -6.70 1.28
C ASN A 64 -1.23 -7.01 -0.22
N VAL A 65 -2.12 -7.97 -0.54
CA VAL A 65 -2.43 -8.38 -1.91
C VAL A 65 -2.98 -7.21 -2.72
N THR A 66 -3.95 -6.47 -2.16
CA THR A 66 -4.52 -5.32 -2.88
C THR A 66 -3.49 -4.23 -3.12
N LYS A 67 -2.66 -3.91 -2.12
CA LYS A 67 -1.65 -2.86 -2.25
C LYS A 67 -0.46 -3.26 -3.13
N ALA A 68 -0.10 -4.54 -3.15
CA ALA A 68 0.86 -5.09 -4.13
C ALA A 68 0.30 -5.01 -5.56
N GLY A 69 -0.98 -5.31 -5.75
CA GLY A 69 -1.67 -5.16 -7.04
C GLY A 69 -1.67 -3.72 -7.54
N VAL A 70 -1.90 -2.73 -6.64
CA VAL A 70 -1.83 -1.30 -6.99
C VAL A 70 -0.41 -0.90 -7.40
N ILE A 71 0.62 -1.44 -6.74
CA ILE A 71 2.02 -1.20 -7.11
C ILE A 71 2.29 -1.76 -8.51
N ALA A 72 1.97 -3.03 -8.76
CA ALA A 72 2.17 -3.68 -10.05
C ALA A 72 1.44 -2.95 -11.18
N LEU A 73 0.19 -2.51 -10.96
CA LEU A 73 -0.55 -1.68 -11.90
C LEU A 73 0.19 -0.37 -12.20
N SER A 74 0.70 0.29 -11.16
CA SER A 74 1.41 1.57 -11.31
C SER A 74 2.72 1.41 -12.08
N GLU A 75 3.47 0.33 -11.85
CA GLU A 75 4.70 -0.02 -12.57
C GLU A 75 4.43 -0.26 -14.06
N THR A 76 3.36 -1.02 -14.35
CA THR A 76 2.92 -1.27 -15.74
C THR A 76 2.54 0.02 -16.43
N LEU A 77 1.67 0.82 -15.82
CA LEU A 77 1.22 2.08 -16.40
C LEU A 77 2.34 3.11 -16.54
N TYR A 78 3.32 3.12 -15.63
CA TYR A 78 4.48 4.00 -15.73
C TYR A 78 5.25 3.81 -17.04
N THR A 79 5.41 2.57 -17.48
CA THR A 79 6.10 2.24 -18.73
C THR A 79 5.21 2.40 -19.96
N GLU A 80 3.96 1.92 -19.90
CA GLU A 80 3.02 1.97 -21.02
C GLU A 80 2.58 3.40 -21.39
N LEU A 81 2.55 4.31 -20.42
CA LEU A 81 2.06 5.67 -20.62
C LEU A 81 3.18 6.71 -20.86
N ALA A 82 4.44 6.30 -20.75
CA ALA A 82 5.59 7.17 -20.98
C ALA A 82 5.57 7.88 -22.36
N PRO A 83 5.24 7.20 -23.49
CA PRO A 83 5.14 7.86 -24.80
C PRO A 83 4.07 8.96 -24.86
N ALA A 84 3.00 8.84 -24.03
CA ALA A 84 1.95 9.84 -23.93
C ALA A 84 2.27 10.97 -22.93
N ARG A 85 3.48 10.99 -22.35
CA ARG A 85 3.90 11.95 -21.31
C ARG A 85 2.98 11.95 -20.09
N ILE A 86 2.40 10.78 -19.74
CA ILE A 86 1.61 10.58 -18.53
C ILE A 86 2.51 9.94 -17.48
N HIS A 87 2.73 10.65 -16.38
CA HIS A 87 3.60 10.23 -15.29
C HIS A 87 2.77 9.51 -14.22
N VAL A 88 3.23 8.33 -13.79
CA VAL A 88 2.52 7.50 -12.82
C VAL A 88 3.37 7.37 -11.56
N THR A 89 2.75 7.59 -10.40
CA THR A 89 3.39 7.50 -9.08
C THR A 89 2.60 6.56 -8.18
N ALA A 90 3.28 5.61 -7.55
CA ALA A 90 2.77 4.78 -6.47
C ALA A 90 3.20 5.36 -5.12
N LEU A 91 2.25 5.89 -4.35
CA LEU A 91 2.48 6.34 -2.98
C LEU A 91 2.45 5.15 -2.03
N CYS A 92 3.54 4.90 -1.32
CA CYS A 92 3.73 3.74 -0.46
C CYS A 92 4.04 4.15 1.00
N PRO A 93 3.10 4.78 1.74
CA PRO A 93 3.33 5.19 3.12
C PRO A 93 3.31 3.99 4.06
N THR A 94 3.95 4.14 5.22
CA THR A 94 3.75 3.29 6.39
C THR A 94 2.57 3.80 7.22
N PHE A 95 2.56 3.60 8.53
CA PHE A 95 1.47 4.09 9.38
C PHE A 95 1.54 5.62 9.55
N PHE A 96 0.40 6.30 9.42
CA PHE A 96 0.21 7.72 9.67
C PHE A 96 -1.19 7.96 10.23
N ARG A 97 -1.42 9.09 10.89
CA ARG A 97 -2.73 9.44 11.48
C ARG A 97 -3.77 9.61 10.38
N THR A 98 -4.81 8.77 10.42
CA THR A 98 -5.89 8.73 9.44
C THR A 98 -7.09 8.00 10.03
N ASN A 99 -8.26 8.19 9.44
CA ASN A 99 -9.50 7.52 9.85
C ASN A 99 -9.68 6.12 9.23
N ILE A 100 -8.63 5.53 8.60
CA ILE A 100 -8.73 4.21 7.96
C ILE A 100 -9.10 3.09 8.94
N HIS A 101 -8.70 3.23 10.20
CA HIS A 101 -8.98 2.27 11.27
C HIS A 101 -10.45 2.20 11.65
N THR A 102 -11.21 3.32 11.56
CA THR A 102 -12.62 3.36 11.94
C THR A 102 -13.51 2.45 11.07
N ARG A 103 -13.06 2.11 9.86
CA ARG A 103 -13.72 1.19 8.91
C ARG A 103 -12.92 -0.08 8.68
N ALA A 104 -11.93 -0.37 9.53
CA ALA A 104 -11.16 -1.61 9.44
C ALA A 104 -11.99 -2.78 9.99
N GLN A 105 -11.92 -3.92 9.30
CA GLN A 105 -12.47 -5.18 9.80
C GLN A 105 -11.31 -5.99 10.36
N ALA A 106 -11.36 -6.29 11.67
CA ALA A 106 -10.37 -7.10 12.35
C ALA A 106 -10.96 -8.47 12.69
N PHE A 107 -10.26 -9.51 12.29
CA PHE A 107 -10.57 -10.91 12.62
C PHE A 107 -9.48 -11.42 13.57
N GLY A 108 -9.89 -11.79 14.80
CA GLY A 108 -8.99 -12.09 15.92
C GLY A 108 -8.79 -10.90 16.87
N ALA A 109 -8.75 -11.22 18.19
CA ALA A 109 -8.93 -10.25 19.28
C ALA A 109 -7.82 -9.18 19.39
N ASP A 110 -6.59 -9.48 18.99
CA ASP A 110 -5.44 -8.60 19.26
C ASP A 110 -4.92 -7.85 18.02
N THR A 111 -5.26 -8.31 16.82
CA THR A 111 -4.70 -7.78 15.57
C THR A 111 -5.17 -6.35 15.27
N GLY A 112 -6.44 -6.06 15.53
CA GLY A 112 -7.03 -4.73 15.33
C GLY A 112 -6.43 -3.67 16.25
N LYS A 113 -6.30 -3.96 17.55
CA LYS A 113 -5.76 -3.02 18.56
C LYS A 113 -4.35 -2.56 18.25
N LYS A 114 -3.49 -3.48 17.78
CA LYS A 114 -2.11 -3.15 17.46
C LYS A 114 -2.02 -2.24 16.22
N THR A 115 -2.78 -2.54 15.19
CA THR A 115 -2.86 -1.71 13.98
C THR A 115 -3.40 -0.31 14.31
N ASP A 116 -4.44 -0.22 15.14
CA ASP A 116 -5.01 1.03 15.63
C ASP A 116 -3.97 1.89 16.34
N ARG A 117 -3.24 1.28 17.26
CA ARG A 117 -2.19 1.96 18.01
C ARG A 117 -1.10 2.53 17.09
N LEU A 118 -0.62 1.75 16.11
CA LEU A 118 0.38 2.20 15.14
C LEU A 118 -0.09 3.39 14.30
N ILE A 119 -1.39 3.47 14.01
CA ILE A 119 -1.99 4.59 13.27
C ILE A 119 -2.13 5.82 14.18
N THR A 120 -2.72 5.65 15.36
CA THR A 120 -3.05 6.77 16.26
C THR A 120 -1.82 7.40 16.90
N GLU A 121 -0.79 6.61 17.23
CA GLU A 121 0.47 7.07 17.83
C GLU A 121 1.52 7.52 16.78
N SER A 122 1.20 7.42 15.48
CA SER A 122 2.12 7.88 14.45
C SER A 122 2.39 9.39 14.55
N LYS A 123 3.65 9.78 14.37
CA LYS A 123 4.06 11.17 14.29
C LYS A 123 3.65 11.86 12.99
N TRP A 124 3.42 11.06 11.92
CA TRP A 124 3.08 11.57 10.61
C TRP A 124 1.59 11.87 10.47
N SER A 125 1.26 13.03 9.92
CA SER A 125 -0.11 13.41 9.59
C SER A 125 -0.46 13.03 8.14
N ALA A 126 -1.75 13.06 7.81
CA ALA A 126 -2.21 12.85 6.44
C ALA A 126 -1.74 13.97 5.49
N GLU A 127 -1.66 15.21 6.01
CA GLU A 127 -1.20 16.39 5.28
C GLU A 127 0.28 16.26 4.90
N GLU A 128 1.14 15.83 5.82
CA GLU A 128 2.56 15.60 5.55
C GLU A 128 2.77 14.52 4.49
N ILE A 129 2.00 13.42 4.56
CA ILE A 129 2.02 12.37 3.54
C ILE A 129 1.56 12.92 2.18
N ALA A 130 0.52 13.77 2.15
CA ALA A 130 0.01 14.37 0.92
C ALA A 130 1.05 15.31 0.27
N VAL A 131 1.76 16.11 1.06
CA VAL A 131 2.85 16.97 0.55
C VAL A 131 3.92 16.12 -0.13
N HIS A 132 4.43 15.08 0.54
CA HIS A 132 5.42 14.17 -0.05
C HIS A 132 4.89 13.47 -1.32
N ALA A 133 3.61 13.13 -1.36
CA ALA A 133 2.99 12.50 -2.51
C ALA A 133 2.98 13.44 -3.73
N ILE A 134 2.61 14.71 -3.54
CA ILE A 134 2.56 15.71 -4.60
C ILE A 134 3.98 16.07 -5.07
N ASP A 135 4.92 16.27 -4.15
CA ASP A 135 6.32 16.56 -4.51
C ASP A 135 6.92 15.42 -5.34
N GLY A 136 6.72 14.17 -4.93
CA GLY A 136 7.19 13.02 -5.68
C GLY A 136 6.51 12.85 -7.04
N LEU A 137 5.20 13.15 -7.12
CA LEU A 137 4.43 13.16 -8.36
C LEU A 137 4.98 14.19 -9.35
N LEU A 138 5.20 15.41 -8.89
CA LEU A 138 5.76 16.51 -9.73
C LEU A 138 7.21 16.21 -10.13
N ALA A 139 7.97 15.54 -9.25
CA ALA A 139 9.31 15.04 -9.56
C ALA A 139 9.30 13.77 -10.44
N LYS A 140 8.13 13.30 -10.90
CA LYS A 140 7.94 12.14 -11.79
C LYS A 140 8.52 10.83 -11.22
N GLN A 141 8.53 10.68 -9.90
CA GLN A 141 9.00 9.48 -9.23
C GLN A 141 7.98 8.36 -9.35
N LEU A 142 8.43 7.15 -9.72
CA LEU A 142 7.55 5.98 -9.72
C LEU A 142 7.12 5.59 -8.30
N TYR A 143 8.05 5.63 -7.35
CA TYR A 143 7.74 5.30 -5.94
C TYR A 143 7.97 6.49 -5.03
N VAL A 144 6.97 6.81 -4.24
CA VAL A 144 7.07 7.74 -3.12
C VAL A 144 6.88 6.96 -1.82
N ILE A 145 7.96 6.81 -1.06
CA ILE A 145 7.97 6.15 0.26
C ILE A 145 8.37 7.23 1.27
N PRO A 146 7.41 7.94 1.89
CA PRO A 146 7.75 9.11 2.71
C PRO A 146 8.61 8.77 3.93
N GLN A 147 8.20 7.75 4.68
CA GLN A 147 8.79 7.43 5.98
C GLN A 147 10.05 6.56 5.86
N LEU A 148 10.97 6.75 6.81
CA LEU A 148 12.27 6.06 6.82
C LEU A 148 12.13 4.54 7.04
N ASP A 149 11.23 4.11 7.92
CA ASP A 149 10.93 2.71 8.17
C ASP A 149 10.46 1.97 6.90
N GLY A 150 9.61 2.61 6.10
CA GLY A 150 9.20 2.09 4.79
C GLY A 150 10.37 1.98 3.81
N LYS A 151 11.25 2.98 3.76
CA LYS A 151 12.46 2.95 2.93
C LYS A 151 13.42 1.83 3.34
N ILE A 152 13.60 1.64 4.65
CA ILE A 152 14.42 0.56 5.20
C ILE A 152 13.83 -0.81 4.84
N ALA A 153 12.54 -1.02 5.08
CA ALA A 153 11.84 -2.27 4.76
C ALA A 153 11.95 -2.61 3.26
N TRP A 154 11.76 -1.61 2.39
CA TRP A 154 11.88 -1.78 0.95
C TRP A 154 13.29 -2.20 0.51
N ARG A 155 14.33 -1.54 1.04
CA ARG A 155 15.73 -1.89 0.76
C ARG A 155 16.08 -3.26 1.32
N ALA A 156 15.72 -3.54 2.58
CA ALA A 156 16.00 -4.81 3.24
C ALA A 156 15.39 -5.99 2.47
N LYS A 157 14.12 -5.89 2.03
CA LYS A 157 13.47 -6.92 1.21
C LYS A 157 14.25 -7.18 -0.09
N ARG A 158 14.71 -6.13 -0.77
CA ARG A 158 15.46 -6.25 -2.03
C ARG A 158 16.84 -6.88 -1.85
N MET A 159 17.51 -6.54 -0.75
CA MET A 159 18.87 -7.04 -0.47
C MET A 159 18.87 -8.46 0.10
N LEU A 160 17.92 -8.77 0.98
CA LEU A 160 17.87 -10.03 1.70
C LEU A 160 17.02 -11.11 1.00
N GLY A 161 16.18 -10.74 0.03
CA GLY A 161 15.33 -11.69 -0.66
C GLY A 161 14.51 -12.56 0.30
N GLN A 162 14.67 -13.88 0.22
CA GLN A 162 14.00 -14.82 1.10
C GLN A 162 14.35 -14.64 2.58
N GLY A 163 15.56 -14.20 2.90
CA GLY A 163 16.03 -13.96 4.28
C GLY A 163 15.18 -12.91 5.02
N PHE A 164 14.64 -11.92 4.30
CA PHE A 164 13.71 -10.95 4.87
C PHE A 164 12.46 -11.63 5.46
N TYR A 165 11.88 -12.59 4.74
CA TYR A 165 10.69 -13.32 5.20
C TYR A 165 11.00 -14.34 6.28
N GLN A 166 12.19 -14.94 6.25
CA GLN A 166 12.65 -15.81 7.35
C GLN A 166 12.75 -15.01 8.65
N GLY A 167 13.28 -13.78 8.61
CA GLY A 167 13.30 -12.86 9.74
C GLY A 167 11.89 -12.51 10.24
N LEU A 168 10.94 -12.18 9.34
CA LEU A 168 9.55 -11.94 9.72
C LEU A 168 8.91 -13.19 10.36
N GLY A 169 9.15 -14.39 9.80
CA GLY A 169 8.65 -15.65 10.36
C GLY A 169 9.18 -15.93 11.77
N PHE A 170 10.45 -15.59 12.03
CA PHE A 170 11.02 -15.68 13.39
C PHE A 170 10.31 -14.71 14.37
N LEU A 171 10.01 -13.49 13.94
CA LEU A 171 9.25 -12.53 14.76
C LEU A 171 7.81 -12.99 15.02
N VAL A 172 7.17 -13.64 14.04
CA VAL A 172 5.85 -14.27 14.22
C VAL A 172 5.91 -15.34 15.28
N LYS A 173 6.89 -16.25 15.23
CA LYS A 173 7.10 -17.30 16.25
C LYS A 173 7.29 -16.74 17.66
N ARG A 174 7.84 -15.53 17.78
CA ARG A 174 8.00 -14.82 19.06
C ARG A 174 6.77 -14.01 19.49
N GLY A 175 5.67 -14.09 18.76
CA GLY A 175 4.42 -13.41 19.09
C GLY A 175 4.42 -11.91 18.82
N VAL A 176 5.42 -11.38 18.08
CA VAL A 176 5.53 -9.95 17.79
C VAL A 176 4.31 -9.44 17.00
N PHE A 177 3.66 -10.28 16.21
CA PHE A 177 2.47 -9.94 15.42
C PHE A 177 1.16 -10.45 16.02
N GLY A 178 1.16 -10.95 17.27
CA GLY A 178 0.03 -11.62 17.90
C GLY A 178 -0.01 -13.12 17.54
N LYS A 179 -1.09 -13.81 17.98
CA LYS A 179 -1.33 -15.21 17.56
C LYS A 179 -1.75 -15.20 16.09
N VAL A 180 -1.04 -15.95 15.26
CA VAL A 180 -1.32 -16.17 13.84
C VAL A 180 -1.73 -17.60 13.62
#